data_6d1aae305f54d18180e89646a944bef9
#
_entry.id   6d1aae305f54d18180e89646a944bef9
#
_cell.length_a   1.000
_cell.length_b   1.000
_cell.length_c   1.000
_cell.angle_alpha   90.00
_cell.angle_beta   90.00
_cell.angle_gamma   90.00
#
_symmetry.space_group_name_H-M   'P 1'
#
loop_
_entity.id
_entity.type
_entity.pdbx_description
1 polymer ?
#
loop_
_entity_poly.entity_id
_entity_poly.type
_entity_poly.pdbx_seq_one_letter_code
_entity_poly.pdbx_strand_id
1 'polypeptide(L)'
;MSVPYATNPVDGTRVNFEDDGGAGAPVVLYGGILDSVELVRRSPIAQELQALRNEFRLIYADHRGLGRSDKPHEMEAYAMTLQVGDAVAVLDELEVGRAHFVGRSYGGRLVYGIGQHAPERVLSLVAGGQQPYAIDPNGPLVRVIVGVLDATRREGVTAFVEALEGYWGIRIPDAERRGYLAQDGAAVAAAAEAMLREGAISTDLGKWRVPCLIYVGVGDVDFLDQARRAAQEIQSAELVALDELDHFSAHFEADRVVPAVLRTLREND
;
A
#
# COMPACT_ATOMS: atom_id res chain seq x y z
N MET A 1 25.68 -8.49 4.47
CA MET A 1 24.63 -8.62 5.50
C MET A 1 23.51 -9.41 4.86
N SER A 2 22.94 -10.42 5.55
CA SER A 2 21.76 -11.13 5.05
C SER A 2 20.57 -10.16 5.00
N VAL A 3 19.81 -10.22 3.93
CA VAL A 3 18.57 -9.45 3.82
C VAL A 3 17.59 -10.01 4.87
N PRO A 4 17.00 -9.20 5.76
CA PRO A 4 16.06 -9.71 6.75
C PRO A 4 14.73 -10.11 6.08
N TYR A 5 14.21 -11.26 6.51
CA TYR A 5 12.91 -11.78 6.08
C TYR A 5 12.07 -12.10 7.30
N ALA A 6 10.80 -11.70 7.25
CA ALA A 6 9.76 -12.25 8.12
C ALA A 6 9.06 -13.40 7.39
N THR A 7 8.67 -14.44 8.13
CA THR A 7 7.99 -15.61 7.57
C THR A 7 6.55 -15.63 8.05
N ASN A 8 5.60 -15.62 7.12
CA ASN A 8 4.19 -15.76 7.45
C ASN A 8 3.93 -17.15 8.05
N PRO A 9 3.42 -17.26 9.27
CA PRO A 9 3.26 -18.56 9.92
C PRO A 9 2.14 -19.42 9.32
N VAL A 10 1.27 -18.83 8.48
CA VAL A 10 0.11 -19.55 7.88
C VAL A 10 0.54 -20.34 6.65
N ASP A 11 1.35 -19.76 5.77
CA ASP A 11 1.69 -20.36 4.47
C ASP A 11 3.20 -20.45 4.20
N GLY A 12 4.03 -19.94 5.11
CA GLY A 12 5.48 -19.98 4.99
C GLY A 12 6.08 -18.95 4.02
N THR A 13 5.26 -18.06 3.44
CA THR A 13 5.74 -16.99 2.55
C THR A 13 6.71 -16.08 3.30
N ARG A 14 7.88 -15.85 2.71
CA ARG A 14 8.88 -14.93 3.26
C ARG A 14 8.72 -13.55 2.63
N VAL A 15 8.57 -12.54 3.47
CA VAL A 15 8.50 -11.15 3.04
C VAL A 15 9.76 -10.40 3.47
N ASN A 16 10.33 -9.68 2.52
CA ASN A 16 11.48 -8.83 2.76
C ASN A 16 11.05 -7.54 3.45
N PHE A 17 11.84 -7.12 4.41
CA PHE A 17 11.71 -5.80 5.02
C PHE A 17 13.08 -5.16 5.26
N GLU A 18 13.11 -3.86 5.44
CA GLU A 18 14.28 -3.10 5.87
C GLU A 18 13.88 -2.22 7.06
N ASP A 19 14.67 -2.27 8.12
CA ASP A 19 14.48 -1.46 9.32
C ASP A 19 15.61 -0.44 9.39
N ASP A 20 15.29 0.83 9.24
CA ASP A 20 16.27 1.93 9.35
C ASP A 20 16.60 2.27 10.80
N GLY A 21 15.92 1.61 11.74
CA GLY A 21 16.01 1.97 13.15
C GLY A 21 15.31 3.30 13.43
N GLY A 22 15.65 3.87 14.56
CA GLY A 22 15.03 5.08 15.11
C GLY A 22 14.63 4.85 16.56
N ALA A 23 14.38 5.92 17.30
CA ALA A 23 14.11 5.84 18.73
C ALA A 23 12.63 5.95 19.09
N GLY A 24 11.77 6.31 18.12
CA GLY A 24 10.37 6.59 18.35
C GLY A 24 9.43 5.48 17.92
N ALA A 25 8.16 5.84 17.77
CA ALA A 25 7.12 4.91 17.35
C ALA A 25 7.44 4.26 16.00
N PRO A 26 7.19 2.95 15.85
CA PRO A 26 7.44 2.26 14.59
C PRO A 26 6.39 2.65 13.55
N VAL A 27 6.89 2.95 12.34
CA VAL A 27 6.08 3.29 11.16
C VAL A 27 6.44 2.30 10.05
N VAL A 28 5.49 1.48 9.64
CA VAL A 28 5.65 0.53 8.52
C VAL A 28 5.11 1.15 7.24
N LEU A 29 5.94 1.20 6.19
CA LEU A 29 5.59 1.81 4.91
C LEU A 29 5.42 0.74 3.81
N TYR A 30 4.30 0.83 3.09
CA TYR A 30 3.95 -0.02 1.95
C TYR A 30 3.70 0.81 0.69
N GLY A 31 4.25 0.36 -0.43
CA GLY A 31 4.05 0.98 -1.74
C GLY A 31 2.85 0.46 -2.52
N GLY A 32 2.76 0.87 -3.78
CA GLY A 32 1.78 0.36 -4.74
C GLY A 32 2.15 -1.02 -5.30
N ILE A 33 1.34 -1.51 -6.25
CA ILE A 33 1.42 -2.87 -6.81
C ILE A 33 2.69 -3.15 -7.64
N LEU A 34 3.50 -2.15 -7.89
CA LEU A 34 4.78 -2.28 -8.59
C LEU A 34 5.97 -1.80 -7.74
N ASP A 35 5.70 -1.32 -6.52
CA ASP A 35 6.75 -0.77 -5.66
C ASP A 35 7.49 -1.88 -4.90
N SER A 36 8.81 -1.73 -4.84
CA SER A 36 9.67 -2.45 -3.91
C SER A 36 10.10 -1.55 -2.76
N VAL A 37 10.64 -2.12 -1.70
CA VAL A 37 11.28 -1.37 -0.58
C VAL A 37 12.17 -0.26 -1.12
N GLU A 38 12.99 -0.54 -2.15
CA GLU A 38 13.87 0.47 -2.74
C GLU A 38 13.11 1.69 -3.29
N LEU A 39 11.97 1.48 -3.95
CA LEU A 39 11.13 2.55 -4.48
C LEU A 39 10.37 3.26 -3.37
N VAL A 40 9.82 2.52 -2.40
CA VAL A 40 9.12 3.11 -1.24
C VAL A 40 10.04 4.03 -0.46
N ARG A 41 11.30 3.65 -0.23
CA ARG A 41 12.30 4.48 0.45
C ARG A 41 12.60 5.80 -0.25
N ARG A 42 12.42 5.85 -1.57
CA ARG A 42 12.61 7.05 -2.39
C ARG A 42 11.34 7.90 -2.52
N SER A 43 10.21 7.39 -2.03
CA SER A 43 8.95 8.15 -2.09
C SER A 43 9.08 9.45 -1.28
N PRO A 44 8.44 10.54 -1.71
CA PRO A 44 8.52 11.80 -1.00
C PRO A 44 8.07 11.71 0.47
N ILE A 45 7.00 10.97 0.77
CA ILE A 45 6.57 10.75 2.17
C ILE A 45 7.67 10.05 2.97
N ALA A 46 8.29 9.00 2.43
CA ALA A 46 9.36 8.30 3.13
C ALA A 46 10.58 9.20 3.35
N GLN A 47 10.95 10.03 2.39
CA GLN A 47 12.07 10.97 2.52
C GLN A 47 11.84 12.00 3.63
N GLU A 48 10.63 12.56 3.73
CA GLU A 48 10.26 13.48 4.80
C GLU A 48 10.29 12.78 6.17
N LEU A 49 9.77 11.57 6.27
CA LEU A 49 9.84 10.78 7.50
C LEU A 49 11.29 10.40 7.88
N GLN A 50 12.17 10.13 6.91
CA GLN A 50 13.59 9.85 7.17
C GLN A 50 14.31 11.02 7.85
N ALA A 51 13.92 12.26 7.56
CA ALA A 51 14.45 13.42 8.25
C ALA A 51 14.05 13.46 9.74
N LEU A 52 13.03 12.70 10.13
CA LEU A 52 12.43 12.66 11.48
C LEU A 52 12.71 11.33 12.23
N ARG A 53 13.78 10.61 11.86
CA ARG A 53 14.14 9.34 12.50
C ARG A 53 14.47 9.43 14.01
N ASN A 54 14.55 10.62 14.55
CA ASN A 54 14.61 10.82 16.01
C ASN A 54 13.23 10.70 16.67
N GLU A 55 12.16 10.85 15.89
CA GLU A 55 10.77 10.74 16.34
C GLU A 55 10.16 9.39 15.98
N PHE A 56 10.62 8.76 14.89
CA PHE A 56 10.03 7.53 14.35
C PHE A 56 11.08 6.46 14.03
N ARG A 57 10.73 5.18 14.24
CA ARG A 57 11.46 4.03 13.71
C ARG A 57 10.84 3.62 12.39
N LEU A 58 11.58 3.74 11.28
CA LEU A 58 11.06 3.49 9.94
C LEU A 58 11.33 2.06 9.48
N ILE A 59 10.27 1.38 9.10
CA ILE A 59 10.28 0.00 8.60
C ILE A 59 9.65 0.02 7.20
N TYR A 60 10.33 -0.53 6.23
CA TYR A 60 9.85 -0.67 4.85
C TYR A 60 9.63 -2.13 4.56
N ALA A 61 8.49 -2.50 4.00
CA ALA A 61 8.23 -3.89 3.67
C ALA A 61 7.79 -4.06 2.21
N ASP A 62 8.35 -5.08 1.56
CA ASP A 62 7.86 -5.54 0.27
C ASP A 62 6.55 -6.32 0.47
N HIS A 63 5.56 -6.08 -0.35
CA HIS A 63 4.45 -7.02 -0.45
C HIS A 63 4.95 -8.40 -0.90
N ARG A 64 4.25 -9.49 -0.51
CA ARG A 64 4.43 -10.76 -1.21
C ARG A 64 4.25 -10.54 -2.72
N GLY A 65 5.03 -11.21 -3.53
CA GLY A 65 5.02 -11.03 -4.97
C GLY A 65 5.91 -9.89 -5.49
N LEU A 66 6.39 -8.97 -4.65
CA LEU A 66 7.15 -7.81 -5.06
C LEU A 66 8.55 -7.77 -4.46
N GLY A 67 9.41 -6.96 -5.06
CA GLY A 67 10.75 -6.70 -4.57
C GLY A 67 11.56 -7.97 -4.35
N ARG A 68 12.00 -8.18 -3.11
CA ARG A 68 12.76 -9.37 -2.68
C ARG A 68 11.92 -10.42 -1.94
N SER A 69 10.62 -10.14 -1.70
CA SER A 69 9.71 -11.12 -1.12
C SER A 69 9.51 -12.33 -2.01
N ASP A 70 9.09 -13.45 -1.44
CA ASP A 70 8.67 -14.63 -2.21
C ASP A 70 7.52 -14.28 -3.17
N LYS A 71 7.48 -14.94 -4.34
CA LYS A 71 6.64 -14.58 -5.47
C LYS A 71 5.68 -15.71 -5.85
N PRO A 72 4.64 -15.98 -5.05
CA PRO A 72 3.61 -16.93 -5.46
C PRO A 72 2.92 -16.44 -6.74
N HIS A 73 2.58 -17.36 -7.64
CA HIS A 73 1.91 -17.05 -8.90
C HIS A 73 0.41 -17.37 -8.87
N GLU A 74 -0.06 -17.97 -7.79
CA GLU A 74 -1.45 -18.31 -7.57
C GLU A 74 -2.19 -17.14 -6.94
N MET A 75 -3.35 -16.78 -7.49
CA MET A 75 -4.18 -15.68 -7.02
C MET A 75 -4.57 -15.84 -5.54
N GLU A 76 -4.86 -17.05 -5.11
CA GLU A 76 -5.30 -17.38 -3.75
C GLU A 76 -4.25 -17.03 -2.69
N ALA A 77 -2.97 -17.03 -3.08
CA ALA A 77 -1.87 -16.64 -2.20
C ALA A 77 -1.91 -15.13 -1.82
N TYR A 78 -2.72 -14.34 -2.50
CA TYR A 78 -2.87 -12.89 -2.26
C TYR A 78 -4.15 -12.54 -1.51
N ALA A 79 -4.81 -13.50 -0.86
CA ALA A 79 -5.94 -13.21 0.02
C ALA A 79 -5.53 -12.16 1.08
N MET A 80 -6.42 -11.20 1.39
CA MET A 80 -6.12 -10.10 2.32
C MET A 80 -5.62 -10.59 3.69
N THR A 81 -6.21 -11.66 4.21
CA THR A 81 -5.80 -12.24 5.50
C THR A 81 -4.37 -12.77 5.49
N LEU A 82 -3.89 -13.28 4.38
CA LEU A 82 -2.49 -13.71 4.22
C LEU A 82 -1.56 -12.50 4.14
N GLN A 83 -1.93 -11.46 3.39
CA GLN A 83 -1.14 -10.23 3.30
C GLN A 83 -1.07 -9.49 4.66
N VAL A 84 -2.16 -9.48 5.43
CA VAL A 84 -2.15 -8.97 6.82
C VAL A 84 -1.24 -9.83 7.71
N GLY A 85 -1.27 -11.15 7.53
CA GLY A 85 -0.34 -12.07 8.19
C GLY A 85 1.14 -11.75 7.91
N ASP A 86 1.47 -11.30 6.70
CA ASP A 86 2.83 -10.83 6.37
C ASP A 86 3.21 -9.58 7.16
N ALA A 87 2.31 -8.61 7.23
CA ALA A 87 2.56 -7.38 7.99
C ALA A 87 2.74 -7.66 9.48
N VAL A 88 1.94 -8.57 10.05
CA VAL A 88 2.06 -9.02 11.43
C VAL A 88 3.37 -9.76 11.65
N ALA A 89 3.78 -10.64 10.70
CA ALA A 89 5.04 -11.37 10.80
C ALA A 89 6.25 -10.42 10.81
N VAL A 90 6.21 -9.31 10.06
CA VAL A 90 7.27 -8.27 10.12
C VAL A 90 7.34 -7.65 11.51
N LEU A 91 6.21 -7.33 12.13
CA LEU A 91 6.20 -6.79 13.51
C LEU A 91 6.73 -7.81 14.51
N ASP A 92 6.35 -9.08 14.36
CA ASP A 92 6.78 -10.16 15.28
C ASP A 92 8.29 -10.42 15.17
N GLU A 93 8.86 -10.42 13.96
CA GLU A 93 10.31 -10.56 13.73
C GLU A 93 11.10 -9.41 14.37
N LEU A 94 10.51 -8.20 14.41
CA LEU A 94 11.11 -7.01 15.00
C LEU A 94 10.78 -6.80 16.49
N GLU A 95 10.03 -7.73 17.10
CA GLU A 95 9.52 -7.63 18.47
C GLU A 95 8.71 -6.33 18.71
N VAL A 96 7.99 -5.86 17.66
CA VAL A 96 7.15 -4.65 17.70
C VAL A 96 5.72 -5.04 18.04
N GLY A 97 5.20 -4.53 19.15
CA GLY A 97 3.82 -4.82 19.57
C GLY A 97 2.77 -4.14 18.69
N ARG A 98 2.94 -2.86 18.41
CA ARG A 98 2.04 -2.02 17.59
C ARG A 98 2.86 -1.06 16.72
N ALA A 99 2.30 -0.67 15.57
CA ALA A 99 2.93 0.29 14.66
C ALA A 99 1.89 1.19 13.99
N HIS A 100 2.36 2.31 13.45
CA HIS A 100 1.65 3.05 12.42
C HIS A 100 1.86 2.36 11.08
N PHE A 101 0.82 2.33 10.25
CA PHE A 101 0.91 1.79 8.90
C PHE A 101 0.59 2.87 7.88
N VAL A 102 1.52 3.10 6.97
CA VAL A 102 1.39 4.07 5.88
C VAL A 102 1.43 3.32 4.56
N GLY A 103 0.36 3.38 3.80
CA GLY A 103 0.26 2.67 2.52
C GLY A 103 -0.35 3.51 1.42
N ARG A 104 0.14 3.33 0.19
CA ARG A 104 -0.38 3.99 -1.02
C ARG A 104 -0.89 2.95 -2.02
N SER A 105 -2.00 3.24 -2.70
CA SER A 105 -2.57 2.37 -3.74
C SER A 105 -2.74 0.95 -3.20
N TYR A 106 -2.08 -0.06 -3.77
CA TYR A 106 -2.12 -1.43 -3.28
C TYR A 106 -1.78 -1.55 -1.78
N GLY A 107 -0.76 -0.80 -1.30
CA GLY A 107 -0.44 -0.70 0.12
C GLY A 107 -1.53 0.01 0.94
N GLY A 108 -2.23 0.99 0.36
CA GLY A 108 -3.39 1.62 0.99
C GLY A 108 -4.53 0.61 1.24
N ARG A 109 -4.74 -0.33 0.30
CA ARG A 109 -5.71 -1.42 0.49
C ARG A 109 -5.29 -2.38 1.60
N LEU A 110 -4.00 -2.73 1.66
CA LEU A 110 -3.44 -3.53 2.76
C LEU A 110 -3.63 -2.84 4.11
N VAL A 111 -3.43 -1.53 4.17
CA VAL A 111 -3.64 -0.74 5.42
C VAL A 111 -5.07 -0.87 5.92
N TYR A 112 -6.08 -0.82 5.06
CA TYR A 112 -7.46 -1.14 5.46
C TYR A 112 -7.60 -2.59 5.94
N GLY A 113 -6.95 -3.54 5.27
CA GLY A 113 -6.92 -4.95 5.68
C GLY A 113 -6.35 -5.13 7.09
N ILE A 114 -5.24 -4.46 7.40
CA ILE A 114 -4.62 -4.49 8.73
C ILE A 114 -5.59 -3.92 9.78
N GLY A 115 -6.24 -2.79 9.51
CA GLY A 115 -7.25 -2.21 10.41
C GLY A 115 -8.44 -3.12 10.67
N GLN A 116 -8.81 -3.98 9.72
CA GLN A 116 -9.91 -4.94 9.85
C GLN A 116 -9.49 -6.21 10.59
N HIS A 117 -8.32 -6.77 10.28
CA HIS A 117 -7.96 -8.14 10.70
C HIS A 117 -6.92 -8.19 11.84
N ALA A 118 -6.24 -7.08 12.12
CA ALA A 118 -5.25 -6.97 13.19
C ALA A 118 -5.27 -5.58 13.89
N PRO A 119 -6.44 -5.05 14.28
CA PRO A 119 -6.54 -3.70 14.85
C PRO A 119 -5.74 -3.54 16.14
N GLU A 120 -5.51 -4.62 16.89
CA GLU A 120 -4.69 -4.64 18.11
C GLU A 120 -3.20 -4.38 17.85
N ARG A 121 -2.76 -4.52 16.60
CA ARG A 121 -1.36 -4.26 16.16
C ARG A 121 -1.18 -2.84 15.62
N VAL A 122 -2.21 -2.00 15.65
CA VAL A 122 -2.23 -0.68 15.01
C VAL A 122 -2.17 0.44 16.04
N LEU A 123 -1.31 1.43 15.78
CA LEU A 123 -1.34 2.76 16.41
C LEU A 123 -2.23 3.70 15.58
N SER A 124 -1.93 3.88 14.29
CA SER A 124 -2.78 4.58 13.33
C SER A 124 -2.58 4.05 11.92
N LEU A 125 -3.51 4.41 11.02
CA LEU A 125 -3.53 4.04 9.63
C LEU A 125 -3.43 5.29 8.74
N VAL A 126 -2.64 5.22 7.68
CA VAL A 126 -2.61 6.22 6.61
C VAL A 126 -2.82 5.50 5.28
N ALA A 127 -3.97 5.69 4.67
CA ALA A 127 -4.37 5.05 3.41
C ALA A 127 -4.45 6.07 2.28
N GLY A 128 -3.55 5.96 1.31
CA GLY A 128 -3.48 6.87 0.15
C GLY A 128 -4.01 6.24 -1.13
N GLY A 129 -4.89 6.94 -1.84
CA GLY A 129 -5.36 6.56 -3.17
C GLY A 129 -5.99 5.17 -3.22
N GLN A 130 -6.81 4.81 -2.23
CA GLN A 130 -7.47 3.49 -2.19
C GLN A 130 -8.72 3.52 -1.30
N GLN A 131 -9.48 2.42 -1.29
CA GLN A 131 -10.78 2.31 -0.63
C GLN A 131 -11.00 0.90 -0.04
N PRO A 132 -11.85 0.73 0.99
CA PRO A 132 -12.09 -0.55 1.66
C PRO A 132 -13.24 -1.39 1.08
N TYR A 133 -13.90 -0.92 0.04
CA TYR A 133 -15.08 -1.59 -0.56
C TYR A 133 -14.67 -2.61 -1.63
N ALA A 134 -15.63 -3.41 -2.10
CA ALA A 134 -15.44 -4.20 -3.30
C ALA A 134 -15.16 -3.27 -4.49
N ILE A 135 -14.19 -3.65 -5.31
CA ILE A 135 -13.81 -2.88 -6.49
C ILE A 135 -14.86 -3.10 -7.58
N ASP A 136 -15.34 -2.01 -8.20
CA ASP A 136 -16.29 -2.10 -9.32
C ASP A 136 -15.61 -2.77 -10.52
N PRO A 137 -16.06 -3.96 -10.94
CA PRO A 137 -15.45 -4.67 -12.07
C PRO A 137 -15.63 -3.93 -13.42
N ASN A 138 -16.53 -2.94 -13.47
CA ASN A 138 -16.77 -2.12 -14.65
C ASN A 138 -16.01 -0.77 -14.61
N GLY A 139 -15.27 -0.51 -13.54
CA GLY A 139 -14.46 0.70 -13.40
C GLY A 139 -13.46 0.87 -14.56
N PRO A 140 -13.19 2.12 -15.01
CA PRO A 140 -12.28 2.36 -16.13
C PRO A 140 -10.90 1.76 -15.92
N LEU A 141 -10.26 2.01 -14.77
CA LEU A 141 -8.97 1.47 -14.42
C LEU A 141 -8.98 -0.07 -14.36
N VAL A 142 -10.07 -0.66 -13.82
CA VAL A 142 -10.21 -2.12 -13.73
C VAL A 142 -10.21 -2.76 -15.11
N ARG A 143 -10.95 -2.21 -16.08
CA ARG A 143 -10.95 -2.71 -17.45
C ARG A 143 -9.58 -2.65 -18.11
N VAL A 144 -8.82 -1.59 -17.86
CA VAL A 144 -7.45 -1.47 -18.35
C VAL A 144 -6.54 -2.55 -17.75
N ILE A 145 -6.58 -2.74 -16.43
CA ILE A 145 -5.79 -3.76 -15.74
C ILE A 145 -6.17 -5.16 -16.25
N VAL A 146 -7.46 -5.50 -16.27
CA VAL A 146 -7.95 -6.81 -16.74
C VAL A 146 -7.50 -7.09 -18.17
N GLY A 147 -7.52 -6.07 -19.04
CA GLY A 147 -7.10 -6.19 -20.44
C GLY A 147 -5.64 -6.61 -20.65
N VAL A 148 -4.79 -6.41 -19.64
CA VAL A 148 -3.34 -6.71 -19.75
C VAL A 148 -2.86 -7.85 -18.82
N LEU A 149 -3.73 -8.42 -17.97
CA LEU A 149 -3.32 -9.45 -17.00
C LEU A 149 -2.64 -10.66 -17.66
N ASP A 150 -3.19 -11.15 -18.77
CA ASP A 150 -2.65 -12.32 -19.47
C ASP A 150 -1.28 -12.03 -20.09
N ALA A 151 -1.10 -10.86 -20.70
CA ALA A 151 0.19 -10.44 -21.24
C ALA A 151 1.20 -10.25 -20.10
N THR A 152 0.78 -9.61 -19.02
CA THR A 152 1.62 -9.40 -17.83
C THR A 152 2.10 -10.73 -17.24
N ARG A 153 1.22 -11.72 -17.15
CA ARG A 153 1.55 -13.05 -16.63
C ARG A 153 2.55 -13.80 -17.49
N ARG A 154 2.42 -13.72 -18.83
CA ARG A 154 3.21 -14.54 -19.75
C ARG A 154 4.48 -13.85 -20.28
N GLU A 155 4.44 -12.54 -20.43
CA GLU A 155 5.45 -11.76 -21.13
C GLU A 155 6.20 -10.78 -20.22
N GLY A 156 5.76 -10.69 -18.95
CA GLY A 156 6.33 -9.77 -17.97
C GLY A 156 5.53 -8.49 -17.80
N VAL A 157 5.97 -7.65 -16.89
CA VAL A 157 5.19 -6.49 -16.37
C VAL A 157 5.12 -5.31 -17.35
N THR A 158 5.80 -5.36 -18.49
CA THR A 158 5.85 -4.24 -19.45
C THR A 158 4.44 -3.81 -19.90
N ALA A 159 3.58 -4.77 -20.26
CA ALA A 159 2.21 -4.47 -20.67
C ALA A 159 1.41 -3.78 -19.57
N PHE A 160 1.63 -4.17 -18.30
CA PHE A 160 0.98 -3.55 -17.14
C PHE A 160 1.43 -2.09 -16.96
N VAL A 161 2.74 -1.85 -17.01
CA VAL A 161 3.32 -0.50 -16.89
C VAL A 161 2.82 0.42 -17.99
N GLU A 162 2.86 -0.04 -19.25
CA GLU A 162 2.40 0.74 -20.42
C GLU A 162 0.89 1.03 -20.35
N ALA A 163 0.10 0.09 -19.85
CA ALA A 163 -1.34 0.28 -19.66
C ALA A 163 -1.64 1.37 -18.61
N LEU A 164 -0.88 1.42 -17.51
CA LEU A 164 -1.00 2.49 -16.50
C LEU A 164 -0.53 3.84 -17.06
N GLU A 165 0.60 3.88 -17.78
CA GLU A 165 1.07 5.10 -18.45
C GLU A 165 0.00 5.65 -19.40
N GLY A 166 -0.61 4.76 -20.20
CA GLY A 166 -1.67 5.13 -21.14
C GLY A 166 -2.96 5.60 -20.46
N TYR A 167 -3.35 4.95 -19.36
CA TYR A 167 -4.57 5.29 -18.63
C TYR A 167 -4.50 6.69 -17.98
N TRP A 168 -3.39 7.01 -17.33
CA TRP A 168 -3.21 8.32 -16.71
C TRP A 168 -2.63 9.39 -17.64
N GLY A 169 -2.29 9.02 -18.89
CA GLY A 169 -1.70 9.97 -19.87
C GLY A 169 -0.33 10.51 -19.43
N ILE A 170 0.43 9.70 -18.70
CA ILE A 170 1.74 10.08 -18.12
C ILE A 170 2.86 9.22 -18.69
N ARG A 171 4.08 9.67 -18.46
CA ARG A 171 5.26 8.82 -18.54
C ARG A 171 5.85 8.66 -17.13
N ILE A 172 5.94 7.43 -16.67
CA ILE A 172 6.58 7.11 -15.39
C ILE A 172 8.08 7.49 -15.49
N PRO A 173 8.63 8.21 -14.50
CA PRO A 173 10.04 8.58 -14.52
C PRO A 173 10.95 7.34 -14.67
N ASP A 174 12.07 7.50 -15.39
CA ASP A 174 12.92 6.37 -15.79
C ASP A 174 13.46 5.54 -14.59
N ALA A 175 13.68 6.16 -13.44
CA ALA A 175 14.16 5.47 -12.26
C ALA A 175 13.10 4.51 -11.69
N GLU A 176 11.87 5.00 -11.51
CA GLU A 176 10.71 4.25 -11.04
C GLU A 176 10.32 3.18 -12.06
N ARG A 177 10.29 3.55 -13.35
CA ARG A 177 9.96 2.63 -14.44
C ARG A 177 10.91 1.44 -14.50
N ARG A 178 12.21 1.63 -14.29
CA ARG A 178 13.17 0.52 -14.19
C ARG A 178 12.86 -0.41 -13.02
N GLY A 179 12.51 0.14 -11.86
CA GLY A 179 12.10 -0.64 -10.70
C GLY A 179 10.82 -1.44 -10.95
N TYR A 180 9.84 -0.84 -11.62
CA TYR A 180 8.60 -1.52 -12.00
C TYR A 180 8.84 -2.65 -12.99
N LEU A 181 9.66 -2.42 -14.02
CA LEU A 181 10.01 -3.43 -15.03
C LEU A 181 10.84 -4.60 -14.48
N ALA A 182 11.42 -4.46 -13.29
CA ALA A 182 12.15 -5.52 -12.61
C ALA A 182 11.23 -6.47 -11.79
N GLN A 183 9.92 -6.17 -11.67
CA GLN A 183 9.00 -7.02 -10.92
C GLN A 183 8.65 -8.31 -11.69
N ASP A 184 8.24 -9.33 -10.94
CA ASP A 184 7.76 -10.59 -11.51
C ASP A 184 6.35 -10.41 -12.09
N GLY A 185 6.19 -10.53 -13.41
CA GLY A 185 4.93 -10.28 -14.08
C GLY A 185 3.83 -11.26 -13.67
N ALA A 186 4.16 -12.54 -13.41
CA ALA A 186 3.17 -13.52 -13.00
C ALA A 186 2.66 -13.24 -11.57
N ALA A 187 3.56 -12.84 -10.67
CA ALA A 187 3.19 -12.43 -9.32
C ALA A 187 2.36 -11.14 -9.31
N VAL A 188 2.76 -10.13 -10.09
CA VAL A 188 1.99 -8.88 -10.25
C VAL A 188 0.59 -9.16 -10.80
N ALA A 189 0.47 -10.01 -11.82
CA ALA A 189 -0.83 -10.38 -12.38
C ALA A 189 -1.70 -11.12 -11.37
N ALA A 190 -1.13 -12.04 -10.58
CA ALA A 190 -1.85 -12.76 -9.53
C ALA A 190 -2.33 -11.82 -8.41
N ALA A 191 -1.47 -10.90 -7.96
CA ALA A 191 -1.81 -9.88 -6.96
C ALA A 191 -2.92 -8.94 -7.44
N ALA A 192 -2.81 -8.45 -8.69
CA ALA A 192 -3.83 -7.59 -9.28
C ALA A 192 -5.18 -8.32 -9.41
N GLU A 193 -5.17 -9.56 -9.91
CA GLU A 193 -6.37 -10.37 -10.04
C GLU A 193 -7.04 -10.63 -8.69
N ALA A 194 -6.26 -10.98 -7.66
CA ALA A 194 -6.77 -11.17 -6.31
C ALA A 194 -7.43 -9.90 -5.77
N MET A 195 -6.76 -8.75 -5.88
CA MET A 195 -7.29 -7.46 -5.44
C MET A 195 -8.62 -7.13 -6.14
N LEU A 196 -8.73 -7.38 -7.44
CA LEU A 196 -9.94 -7.07 -8.21
C LEU A 196 -11.11 -8.00 -7.90
N ARG A 197 -10.84 -9.26 -7.51
CA ARG A 197 -11.87 -10.26 -7.15
C ARG A 197 -12.24 -10.21 -5.67
N GLU A 198 -11.45 -9.55 -4.86
CA GLU A 198 -11.73 -9.45 -3.43
C GLU A 198 -12.99 -8.62 -3.17
N GLY A 199 -13.79 -9.07 -2.23
CA GLY A 199 -14.96 -8.33 -1.75
C GLY A 199 -14.58 -7.06 -0.97
N ALA A 200 -15.55 -6.49 -0.28
CA ALA A 200 -15.27 -5.42 0.67
C ALA A 200 -14.39 -5.95 1.82
N ILE A 201 -13.38 -5.17 2.21
CA ILE A 201 -12.49 -5.49 3.33
C ILE A 201 -13.28 -5.52 4.64
N SER A 202 -14.23 -4.59 4.79
CA SER A 202 -15.13 -4.56 5.93
C SER A 202 -16.56 -4.24 5.50
N THR A 203 -17.53 -4.85 6.18
CA THR A 203 -18.97 -4.54 6.04
C THR A 203 -19.46 -3.61 7.15
N ASP A 204 -18.60 -3.24 8.12
CA ASP A 204 -18.98 -2.45 9.28
C ASP A 204 -17.87 -1.48 9.71
N LEU A 205 -17.53 -0.56 8.80
CA LEU A 205 -16.52 0.48 9.03
C LEU A 205 -16.91 1.42 10.19
N GLY A 206 -18.19 1.58 10.49
CA GLY A 206 -18.66 2.39 11.60
C GLY A 206 -18.23 1.88 12.99
N LYS A 207 -17.80 0.64 13.09
CA LYS A 207 -17.25 0.08 14.34
C LYS A 207 -15.76 0.33 14.53
N TRP A 208 -15.07 0.78 13.49
CA TRP A 208 -13.64 1.04 13.60
C TRP A 208 -13.34 2.16 14.60
N ARG A 209 -12.32 1.97 15.38
CA ARG A 209 -11.83 2.94 16.38
C ARG A 209 -10.36 3.27 16.18
N VAL A 210 -9.71 2.59 15.25
CA VAL A 210 -8.31 2.87 14.90
C VAL A 210 -8.25 4.23 14.20
N PRO A 211 -7.39 5.14 14.65
CA PRO A 211 -7.18 6.43 13.99
C PRO A 211 -6.78 6.21 12.52
N CYS A 212 -7.41 6.91 11.59
CA CYS A 212 -7.22 6.71 10.17
C CYS A 212 -7.13 8.05 9.42
N LEU A 213 -6.04 8.25 8.69
CA LEU A 213 -5.93 9.30 7.70
C LEU A 213 -6.16 8.70 6.31
N ILE A 214 -7.07 9.28 5.55
CA ILE A 214 -7.30 8.94 4.15
C ILE A 214 -6.85 10.14 3.31
N TYR A 215 -6.01 9.93 2.31
CA TYR A 215 -5.70 10.98 1.35
C TYR A 215 -5.93 10.50 -0.08
N VAL A 216 -6.40 11.41 -0.94
CA VAL A 216 -6.72 11.10 -2.33
C VAL A 216 -6.63 12.37 -3.19
N GLY A 217 -6.17 12.24 -4.42
CA GLY A 217 -6.26 13.33 -5.40
C GLY A 217 -7.71 13.59 -5.82
N VAL A 218 -8.10 14.84 -5.98
CA VAL A 218 -9.46 15.19 -6.47
C VAL A 218 -9.68 14.73 -7.91
N GLY A 219 -8.61 14.65 -8.70
CA GLY A 219 -8.62 14.07 -10.05
C GLY A 219 -8.59 12.54 -10.10
N ASP A 220 -8.47 11.86 -8.95
CA ASP A 220 -8.49 10.39 -8.89
C ASP A 220 -9.93 9.87 -8.96
N VAL A 221 -10.45 9.81 -10.18
CA VAL A 221 -11.85 9.45 -10.47
C VAL A 221 -12.23 8.04 -10.04
N ASP A 222 -11.24 7.16 -9.87
CA ASP A 222 -11.48 5.77 -9.49
C ASP A 222 -11.67 5.61 -7.97
N PHE A 223 -11.10 6.52 -7.15
CA PHE A 223 -11.06 6.34 -5.69
C PHE A 223 -11.65 7.51 -4.87
N LEU A 224 -11.85 8.70 -5.45
CA LEU A 224 -12.27 9.89 -4.71
C LEU A 224 -13.60 9.71 -3.96
N ASP A 225 -14.63 9.23 -4.64
CA ASP A 225 -15.95 9.10 -4.02
C ASP A 225 -15.97 8.01 -2.95
N GLN A 226 -15.25 6.94 -3.16
CA GLN A 226 -15.09 5.86 -2.18
C GLN A 226 -14.25 6.31 -0.97
N ALA A 227 -13.23 7.13 -1.17
CA ALA A 227 -12.45 7.73 -0.08
C ALA A 227 -13.32 8.67 0.77
N ARG A 228 -14.16 9.52 0.14
CA ARG A 228 -15.13 10.37 0.82
C ARG A 228 -16.14 9.54 1.63
N ARG A 229 -16.65 8.48 1.03
CA ARG A 229 -17.55 7.56 1.70
C ARG A 229 -16.89 6.89 2.90
N ALA A 230 -15.69 6.36 2.75
CA ALA A 230 -14.94 5.73 3.82
C ALA A 230 -14.71 6.69 5.00
N ALA A 231 -14.33 7.94 4.71
CA ALA A 231 -14.16 8.97 5.74
C ALA A 231 -15.46 9.34 6.47
N GLN A 232 -16.62 9.18 5.83
CA GLN A 232 -17.91 9.38 6.49
C GLN A 232 -18.32 8.18 7.36
N GLU A 233 -17.98 6.97 6.96
CA GLU A 233 -18.35 5.74 7.68
C GLU A 233 -17.39 5.44 8.84
N ILE A 234 -16.09 5.70 8.70
CA ILE A 234 -15.08 5.49 9.74
C ILE A 234 -15.05 6.72 10.67
N GLN A 235 -15.62 6.61 11.85
CA GLN A 235 -15.77 7.73 12.80
C GLN A 235 -14.42 8.37 13.20
N SER A 236 -13.34 7.62 13.20
CA SER A 236 -11.97 8.06 13.52
C SER A 236 -11.16 8.49 12.29
N ALA A 237 -11.80 8.62 11.11
CA ALA A 237 -11.08 8.98 9.89
C ALA A 237 -11.07 10.49 9.66
N GLU A 238 -9.90 10.98 9.19
CA GLU A 238 -9.73 12.28 8.55
C GLU A 238 -9.52 12.08 7.05
N LEU A 239 -10.10 12.95 6.23
CA LEU A 239 -9.89 12.95 4.77
C LEU A 239 -9.10 14.18 4.34
N VAL A 240 -8.01 13.95 3.62
CA VAL A 240 -7.27 14.99 2.89
C VAL A 240 -7.49 14.78 1.39
N ALA A 241 -8.33 15.62 0.78
CA ALA A 241 -8.50 15.68 -0.67
C ALA A 241 -7.49 16.67 -1.26
N LEU A 242 -6.67 16.21 -2.20
CA LEU A 242 -5.59 16.99 -2.81
C LEU A 242 -6.08 17.57 -4.14
N ASP A 243 -6.38 18.88 -4.13
CA ASP A 243 -6.86 19.58 -5.33
C ASP A 243 -5.86 19.47 -6.49
N GLU A 244 -6.38 19.34 -7.71
CA GLU A 244 -5.62 19.30 -8.97
C GLU A 244 -4.72 18.06 -9.15
N LEU A 245 -4.70 17.11 -8.20
CA LEU A 245 -3.91 15.89 -8.29
C LEU A 245 -4.77 14.67 -8.63
N ASP A 246 -4.19 13.75 -9.38
CA ASP A 246 -4.73 12.44 -9.69
C ASP A 246 -4.08 11.33 -8.84
N HIS A 247 -4.35 10.07 -9.17
CA HIS A 247 -3.80 8.91 -8.46
C HIS A 247 -2.27 8.88 -8.46
N PHE A 248 -1.66 9.26 -9.58
CA PHE A 248 -0.20 9.18 -9.74
C PHE A 248 0.48 10.44 -9.18
N SER A 249 0.01 11.63 -9.54
CA SER A 249 0.60 12.90 -9.09
C SER A 249 0.51 13.10 -7.57
N ALA A 250 -0.54 12.62 -6.91
CA ALA A 250 -0.68 12.66 -5.46
C ALA A 250 0.46 11.92 -4.72
N HIS A 251 1.16 11.01 -5.41
CA HIS A 251 2.33 10.33 -4.84
C HIS A 251 3.55 11.23 -4.72
N PHE A 252 3.70 12.18 -5.64
CA PHE A 252 4.88 13.04 -5.72
C PHE A 252 4.73 14.37 -4.98
N GLU A 253 3.50 14.73 -4.59
CA GLU A 253 3.18 15.99 -3.88
C GLU A 253 3.13 15.78 -2.36
N ALA A 254 4.22 15.21 -1.81
CA ALA A 254 4.28 14.85 -0.40
C ALA A 254 4.15 16.04 0.55
N ASP A 255 4.65 17.22 0.18
CA ASP A 255 4.55 18.44 0.96
C ASP A 255 3.10 18.83 1.28
N ARG A 256 2.14 18.40 0.45
CA ARG A 256 0.71 18.63 0.65
C ARG A 256 0.06 17.65 1.62
N VAL A 257 0.59 16.44 1.76
CA VAL A 257 0.00 15.39 2.61
C VAL A 257 0.81 15.14 3.88
N VAL A 258 2.13 15.33 3.86
CA VAL A 258 3.02 15.07 5.00
C VAL A 258 2.61 15.79 6.28
N PRO A 259 2.16 17.06 6.28
CA PRO A 259 1.70 17.70 7.51
C PRO A 259 0.55 16.94 8.19
N ALA A 260 -0.40 16.38 7.43
CA ALA A 260 -1.49 15.58 7.97
C ALA A 260 -0.99 14.20 8.44
N VAL A 261 -0.08 13.57 7.67
CA VAL A 261 0.56 12.31 8.09
C VAL A 261 1.25 12.48 9.43
N LEU A 262 2.13 13.47 9.57
CA LEU A 262 2.87 13.73 10.81
C LEU A 262 1.95 14.02 11.99
N ARG A 263 0.89 14.78 11.79
CA ARG A 263 -0.11 15.01 12.84
C ARG A 263 -0.73 13.69 13.28
N THR A 264 -1.18 12.87 12.35
CA THR A 264 -1.80 11.57 12.65
C THR A 264 -0.84 10.64 13.40
N LEU A 265 0.43 10.58 13.01
CA LEU A 265 1.43 9.76 13.69
C LEU A 265 1.67 10.27 15.12
N ARG A 266 1.89 11.57 15.31
CA ARG A 266 2.22 12.18 16.62
C ARG A 266 1.07 12.15 17.63
N GLU A 267 -0.17 12.28 17.17
CA GLU A 267 -1.35 12.27 18.05
C GLU A 267 -1.72 10.86 18.52
N ASN A 268 -1.13 9.81 17.94
CA ASN A 268 -1.48 8.42 18.20
C ASN A 268 -0.25 7.55 18.55
N ASP A 269 0.84 8.18 18.99
CA ASP A 269 2.07 7.54 19.45
C ASP A 269 1.91 6.89 20.86
#